data_d1f64f84fafea0d2c269ee4a38718f03
#
_entry.id   d1f64f84fafea0d2c269ee4a38718f03
#
_cell.length_a   1.000
_cell.length_b   1.000
_cell.length_c   1.000
_cell.angle_alpha   90.00
_cell.angle_beta   90.00
_cell.angle_gamma   90.00
#
_symmetry.space_group_name_H-M   'P 1'
#
loop_
_entity.id
_entity.type
_entity.pdbx_description
1 polymer ?
#
loop_
_entity_poly.entity_id
_entity_poly.type
_entity_poly.pdbx_seq_one_letter_code
_entity_poly.pdbx_strand_id
1 'polypeptide(L)'
;MNLVRQLKGWIYSQYPSFSAKLHEKRRKGLFYRFVPAEILTCQIEQDRIFWEKFLHPQMSGVFWEVGAGDGVVGSHTLGLEIKCGWGGTNFEPHKKPFLYAAKARKCRMVATNKEFGSEEKPDLIAIHRPQEFTEIWERLDEGLVAPQWVIVENAQPDPKWCRFLKRLGYELRFFFHDDEYYELQA
;
A
#
# COMPACT_ATOMS: atom_id res chain seq x y z
N MET A 1 11.19 -16.14 -17.02
CA MET A 1 11.89 -15.18 -16.12
C MET A 1 12.07 -13.88 -16.89
N ASN A 2 11.45 -12.79 -16.45
CA ASN A 2 11.21 -11.61 -17.26
C ASN A 2 12.47 -10.73 -17.39
N LEU A 3 12.88 -10.45 -18.62
CA LEU A 3 14.07 -9.65 -18.98
C LEU A 3 14.06 -8.26 -18.31
N VAL A 4 12.88 -7.67 -18.16
CA VAL A 4 12.68 -6.37 -17.49
C VAL A 4 13.07 -6.43 -16.01
N ARG A 5 12.82 -7.55 -15.32
CA ARG A 5 13.19 -7.76 -13.92
C ARG A 5 14.70 -7.85 -13.73
N GLN A 6 15.37 -8.57 -14.65
CA GLN A 6 16.82 -8.68 -14.64
C GLN A 6 17.50 -7.34 -14.93
N LEU A 7 16.94 -6.57 -15.89
CA LEU A 7 17.47 -5.24 -16.24
C LEU A 7 17.29 -4.24 -15.08
N LYS A 8 16.14 -4.24 -14.39
CA LYS A 8 15.90 -3.40 -13.20
C LYS A 8 16.87 -3.76 -12.07
N GLY A 9 16.99 -5.04 -11.72
CA GLY A 9 17.93 -5.53 -10.70
C GLY A 9 19.38 -5.14 -11.01
N TRP A 10 19.77 -5.29 -12.27
CA TRP A 10 21.11 -4.91 -12.74
C TRP A 10 21.33 -3.37 -12.65
N ILE A 11 20.39 -2.55 -13.11
CA ILE A 11 20.47 -1.08 -13.01
C ILE A 11 20.58 -0.65 -11.54
N TYR A 12 19.79 -1.21 -10.63
CA TYR A 12 19.84 -0.85 -9.22
C TYR A 12 21.15 -1.29 -8.53
N SER A 13 21.72 -2.43 -8.93
CA SER A 13 23.00 -2.90 -8.38
C SER A 13 24.19 -2.10 -8.90
N GLN A 14 24.16 -1.67 -10.17
CA GLN A 14 25.27 -0.93 -10.77
C GLN A 14 25.25 0.57 -10.47
N TYR A 15 24.06 1.13 -10.17
CA TYR A 15 23.88 2.58 -9.96
C TYR A 15 23.10 2.90 -8.68
N PRO A 16 23.64 2.63 -7.48
CA PRO A 16 22.99 2.99 -6.22
C PRO A 16 22.68 4.49 -6.12
N SER A 17 23.56 5.34 -6.69
CA SER A 17 23.36 6.78 -6.76
C SER A 17 22.21 7.19 -7.71
N PHE A 18 21.95 6.41 -8.75
CA PHE A 18 20.82 6.61 -9.64
C PHE A 18 19.51 6.25 -8.95
N SER A 19 19.48 5.15 -8.21
CA SER A 19 18.35 4.77 -7.37
C SER A 19 18.05 5.87 -6.35
N ALA A 20 19.05 6.37 -5.62
CA ALA A 20 18.88 7.46 -4.68
C ALA A 20 18.37 8.76 -5.33
N LYS A 21 18.88 9.12 -6.51
CA LYS A 21 18.40 10.28 -7.28
C LYS A 21 16.99 10.08 -7.84
N LEU A 22 16.64 8.86 -8.20
CA LEU A 22 15.30 8.50 -8.65
C LEU A 22 14.30 8.61 -7.49
N HIS A 23 14.67 8.11 -6.31
CA HIS A 23 13.91 8.28 -5.07
C HIS A 23 13.77 9.77 -4.70
N GLU A 24 14.82 10.56 -4.85
CA GLU A 24 14.77 11.99 -4.55
C GLU A 24 13.87 12.75 -5.54
N LYS A 25 13.89 12.41 -6.84
CA LYS A 25 12.98 12.99 -7.84
C LYS A 25 11.53 12.58 -7.61
N ARG A 26 11.28 11.33 -7.22
CA ARG A 26 9.97 10.84 -6.78
C ARG A 26 9.46 11.66 -5.60
N ARG A 27 10.31 11.87 -4.59
CA ARG A 27 10.01 12.70 -3.40
C ARG A 27 9.66 14.16 -3.74
N LYS A 28 10.12 14.70 -4.87
CA LYS A 28 9.88 16.09 -5.26
C LYS A 28 8.60 16.28 -6.10
N GLY A 29 7.79 15.23 -6.28
CA GLY A 29 6.54 15.31 -7.04
C GLY A 29 6.72 15.57 -8.55
N LEU A 30 7.95 15.72 -9.03
CA LEU A 30 8.29 15.96 -10.44
C LEU A 30 8.13 14.69 -11.29
N PHE A 31 8.03 13.53 -10.65
CA PHE A 31 8.08 12.23 -11.31
C PHE A 31 6.77 11.86 -12.02
N TYR A 32 5.63 12.35 -11.51
CA TYR A 32 4.30 12.00 -12.05
C TYR A 32 4.06 12.48 -13.49
N ARG A 33 4.78 13.50 -13.94
CA ARG A 33 4.61 14.03 -15.30
C ARG A 33 5.35 13.26 -16.37
N PHE A 34 6.34 12.42 -16.00
CA PHE A 34 7.30 11.88 -16.96
C PHE A 34 7.52 10.38 -16.89
N VAL A 35 6.87 9.66 -15.96
CA VAL A 35 7.04 8.22 -15.84
C VAL A 35 5.78 7.50 -16.28
N PRO A 36 5.88 6.56 -17.23
CA PRO A 36 4.75 5.71 -17.58
C PRO A 36 4.14 5.07 -16.34
N ALA A 37 2.81 5.07 -16.27
CA ALA A 37 2.07 4.53 -15.11
C ALA A 37 2.49 3.09 -14.74
N GLU A 38 2.98 2.33 -15.71
CA GLU A 38 3.50 0.97 -15.55
C GLU A 38 4.76 0.89 -14.67
N ILE A 39 5.49 2.00 -14.53
CA ILE A 39 6.74 2.04 -13.72
C ILE A 39 6.47 2.55 -12.31
N LEU A 40 5.30 3.17 -12.08
CA LEU A 40 4.99 3.85 -10.81
C LEU A 40 4.39 2.93 -9.76
N THR A 41 3.92 1.76 -10.15
CA THR A 41 3.21 0.88 -9.24
C THR A 41 4.17 -0.10 -8.60
N CYS A 42 4.22 -0.08 -7.31
CA CYS A 42 4.92 -0.94 -6.35
C CYS A 42 6.40 -1.25 -6.63
N GLN A 43 7.06 -1.77 -5.63
CA GLN A 43 8.46 -2.14 -5.76
C GLN A 43 8.67 -3.33 -6.69
N ILE A 44 7.67 -4.23 -6.86
CA ILE A 44 7.92 -5.56 -7.46
C ILE A 44 6.68 -6.13 -8.17
N GLU A 45 5.83 -5.33 -8.78
CA GLU A 45 4.64 -5.80 -9.53
C GLU A 45 3.57 -6.51 -8.67
N GLN A 46 3.67 -6.50 -7.35
CA GLN A 46 2.74 -7.20 -6.47
C GLN A 46 1.32 -6.62 -6.54
N ASP A 47 1.18 -5.30 -6.65
CA ASP A 47 -0.13 -4.64 -6.82
C ASP A 47 -0.78 -5.07 -8.12
N ARG A 48 0.01 -5.24 -9.20
CA ARG A 48 -0.49 -5.72 -10.46
C ARG A 48 -1.01 -7.14 -10.36
N ILE A 49 -0.26 -8.03 -9.69
CA ILE A 49 -0.67 -9.42 -9.49
C ILE A 49 -1.94 -9.48 -8.63
N PHE A 50 -1.99 -8.69 -7.56
CA PHE A 50 -3.16 -8.60 -6.69
C PHE A 50 -4.38 -8.11 -7.47
N TRP A 51 -4.23 -7.01 -8.19
CA TRP A 51 -5.28 -6.43 -9.00
C TRP A 51 -5.77 -7.38 -10.10
N GLU A 52 -4.86 -7.98 -10.88
CA GLU A 52 -5.22 -8.86 -11.99
C GLU A 52 -5.90 -10.18 -11.53
N LYS A 53 -5.52 -10.69 -10.36
CA LYS A 53 -5.99 -12.00 -9.89
C LYS A 53 -7.18 -11.93 -8.95
N PHE A 54 -7.28 -10.91 -8.13
CA PHE A 54 -8.21 -10.86 -7.01
C PHE A 54 -9.16 -9.67 -7.04
N LEU A 55 -8.72 -8.54 -7.56
CA LEU A 55 -9.60 -7.40 -7.77
C LEU A 55 -10.08 -7.41 -9.21
N HIS A 56 -11.40 -7.35 -9.39
CA HIS A 56 -11.94 -7.20 -10.74
C HIS A 56 -11.54 -5.81 -11.27
N PRO A 57 -10.92 -5.71 -12.47
CA PRO A 57 -10.35 -4.45 -12.97
C PRO A 57 -11.36 -3.31 -13.16
N GLN A 58 -12.65 -3.63 -13.16
CA GLN A 58 -13.73 -2.65 -13.32
C GLN A 58 -14.37 -2.22 -11.99
N MET A 59 -13.94 -2.79 -10.86
CA MET A 59 -14.47 -2.40 -9.55
C MET A 59 -13.82 -1.08 -9.10
N SER A 60 -14.65 -0.09 -8.82
CA SER A 60 -14.25 1.04 -7.98
C SER A 60 -14.33 0.62 -6.51
N GLY A 61 -13.49 1.20 -5.67
CA GLY A 61 -13.50 0.90 -4.24
C GLY A 61 -12.84 2.00 -3.43
N VAL A 62 -12.88 1.81 -2.13
CA VAL A 62 -12.28 2.69 -1.14
C VAL A 62 -11.13 1.99 -0.45
N PHE A 63 -9.98 2.64 -0.40
CA PHE A 63 -8.83 2.12 0.32
C PHE A 63 -8.44 2.99 1.52
N TRP A 64 -7.85 2.35 2.51
CA TRP A 64 -7.02 2.99 3.51
C TRP A 64 -5.58 2.46 3.39
N GLU A 65 -4.62 3.37 3.34
CA GLU A 65 -3.20 3.02 3.38
C GLU A 65 -2.56 3.61 4.63
N VAL A 66 -2.20 2.76 5.56
CA VAL A 66 -1.73 3.11 6.89
C VAL A 66 -0.21 3.00 6.94
N GLY A 67 0.45 4.08 7.31
CA GLY A 67 1.91 4.19 7.22
C GLY A 67 2.39 4.44 5.80
N ALA A 68 1.63 5.23 5.03
CA ALA A 68 1.79 5.41 3.59
C ALA A 68 3.16 5.98 3.14
N GLY A 69 4.00 6.42 4.06
CA GLY A 69 5.30 6.98 3.74
C GLY A 69 5.20 8.19 2.83
N ASP A 70 5.96 8.19 1.74
CA ASP A 70 5.90 9.26 0.73
C ASP A 70 4.72 9.09 -0.27
N GLY A 71 3.89 8.07 -0.06
CA GLY A 71 2.71 7.76 -0.84
C GLY A 71 3.00 7.18 -2.22
N VAL A 72 4.27 6.90 -2.54
CA VAL A 72 4.71 6.44 -3.87
C VAL A 72 5.55 5.18 -3.77
N VAL A 73 6.62 5.23 -2.99
CA VAL A 73 7.55 4.11 -2.86
C VAL A 73 6.96 3.06 -1.95
N GLY A 74 6.73 1.87 -2.47
CA GLY A 74 6.12 0.77 -1.72
C GLY A 74 4.62 0.91 -1.48
N SER A 75 3.95 1.91 -2.06
CA SER A 75 2.50 2.06 -1.91
C SER A 75 1.75 0.90 -2.57
N HIS A 76 0.82 0.31 -1.84
CA HIS A 76 -0.08 -0.75 -2.34
C HIS A 76 -1.34 -0.20 -3.02
N THR A 77 -1.62 1.09 -2.86
CA THR A 77 -2.88 1.69 -3.33
C THR A 77 -2.69 2.70 -4.45
N LEU A 78 -1.47 3.12 -4.75
CA LEU A 78 -1.20 4.07 -5.81
C LEU A 78 -1.67 3.58 -7.18
N GLY A 79 -1.44 2.30 -7.48
CA GLY A 79 -1.92 1.69 -8.72
C GLY A 79 -3.44 1.68 -8.83
N LEU A 80 -4.13 1.39 -7.74
CA LEU A 80 -5.59 1.42 -7.65
C LEU A 80 -6.14 2.83 -7.88
N GLU A 81 -5.52 3.84 -7.25
CA GLU A 81 -5.90 5.25 -7.45
C GLU A 81 -5.74 5.68 -8.91
N ILE A 82 -4.58 5.40 -9.52
CA ILE A 82 -4.26 5.92 -10.85
C ILE A 82 -4.96 5.15 -11.96
N LYS A 83 -5.03 3.83 -11.87
CA LYS A 83 -5.48 2.95 -12.96
C LYS A 83 -6.94 2.53 -12.83
N CYS A 84 -7.40 2.34 -11.59
CA CYS A 84 -8.74 1.79 -11.32
C CYS A 84 -9.73 2.86 -10.85
N GLY A 85 -9.25 4.09 -10.60
CA GLY A 85 -10.10 5.17 -10.11
C GLY A 85 -10.61 4.97 -8.68
N TRP A 86 -9.92 4.15 -7.88
CA TRP A 86 -10.24 3.99 -6.47
C TRP A 86 -9.99 5.29 -5.71
N GLY A 87 -10.89 5.61 -4.78
CA GLY A 87 -10.70 6.65 -3.80
C GLY A 87 -10.15 6.11 -2.48
N GLY A 88 -9.86 7.01 -1.54
CA GLY A 88 -9.47 6.55 -0.22
C GLY A 88 -8.67 7.55 0.59
N THR A 89 -8.05 7.03 1.66
CA THR A 89 -7.30 7.83 2.61
C THR A 89 -5.94 7.20 2.92
N ASN A 90 -4.91 8.02 2.86
CA ASN A 90 -3.57 7.69 3.31
C ASN A 90 -3.31 8.29 4.69
N PHE A 91 -2.86 7.46 5.63
CA PHE A 91 -2.50 7.86 6.98
C PHE A 91 -0.98 7.83 7.13
N GLU A 92 -0.38 8.98 7.41
CA GLU A 92 1.07 9.08 7.64
C GLU A 92 1.36 10.08 8.77
N PRO A 93 1.76 9.59 9.96
CA PRO A 93 1.99 10.45 11.12
C PRO A 93 3.28 11.27 11.02
N HIS A 94 4.23 10.85 10.19
CA HIS A 94 5.51 11.51 10.07
C HIS A 94 5.42 12.72 9.13
N LYS A 95 5.67 13.90 9.65
CA LYS A 95 5.51 15.18 8.93
C LYS A 95 6.21 15.22 7.56
N LYS A 96 7.43 14.73 7.45
CA LYS A 96 8.19 14.82 6.20
C LYS A 96 7.63 13.90 5.10
N PRO A 97 7.42 12.59 5.34
CA PRO A 97 6.73 11.72 4.38
C PRO A 97 5.34 12.23 4.02
N PHE A 98 4.53 12.63 5.00
CA PHE A 98 3.20 13.22 4.78
C PHE A 98 3.21 14.35 3.75
N LEU A 99 4.14 15.31 3.88
CA LEU A 99 4.24 16.44 2.95
C LEU A 99 4.61 16.02 1.52
N TYR A 100 5.32 14.91 1.35
CA TYR A 100 5.60 14.35 0.04
C TYR A 100 4.38 13.62 -0.52
N ALA A 101 3.75 12.77 0.28
CA ALA A 101 2.54 12.07 -0.11
C ALA A 101 1.41 13.04 -0.49
N ALA A 102 1.18 14.09 0.28
CA ALA A 102 0.18 15.12 -0.01
C ALA A 102 0.38 15.84 -1.35
N LYS A 103 1.60 15.85 -1.88
CA LYS A 103 1.89 16.39 -3.22
C LYS A 103 1.78 15.35 -4.33
N ALA A 104 1.92 14.10 -3.96
CA ALA A 104 2.03 12.99 -4.88
C ALA A 104 0.68 12.29 -5.15
N ARG A 105 -0.21 12.28 -4.17
CA ARG A 105 -1.48 11.55 -4.18
C ARG A 105 -2.67 12.50 -4.39
N LYS A 106 -3.73 11.97 -4.97
CA LYS A 106 -5.02 12.66 -5.11
C LYS A 106 -5.99 12.28 -4.00
N CYS A 107 -5.78 11.13 -3.36
CA CYS A 107 -6.58 10.68 -2.24
C CYS A 107 -6.43 11.61 -1.03
N ARG A 108 -7.33 11.48 -0.07
CA ARG A 108 -7.25 12.20 1.21
C ARG A 108 -5.97 11.84 1.94
N MET A 109 -5.30 12.84 2.51
CA MET A 109 -4.13 12.66 3.35
C MET A 109 -4.43 13.04 4.79
N VAL A 110 -4.10 12.17 5.74
CA VAL A 110 -4.30 12.37 7.18
C VAL A 110 -2.96 12.23 7.90
N ALA A 111 -2.58 13.29 8.64
CA ALA A 111 -1.29 13.38 9.33
C ALA A 111 -1.26 12.68 10.70
N THR A 112 -2.19 11.81 10.98
CA THR A 112 -2.33 11.14 12.28
C THR A 112 -2.84 9.72 12.10
N ASN A 113 -2.50 8.86 13.05
CA ASN A 113 -3.05 7.53 13.18
C ASN A 113 -4.35 7.49 14.02
N LYS A 114 -4.80 8.61 14.58
CA LYS A 114 -5.98 8.69 15.45
C LYS A 114 -7.27 9.07 14.72
N GLU A 115 -7.18 9.63 13.53
CA GLU A 115 -8.33 10.05 12.73
C GLU A 115 -8.73 9.00 11.68
N PHE A 116 -8.72 7.73 12.05
CA PHE A 116 -9.31 6.71 11.19
C PHE A 116 -10.80 7.01 11.05
N GLY A 117 -11.15 7.50 9.87
CA GLY A 117 -12.36 8.22 9.55
C GLY A 117 -13.67 7.62 10.02
N SER A 118 -14.57 8.48 10.25
CA SER A 118 -15.94 8.18 10.63
C SER A 118 -16.87 7.93 9.45
N GLU A 119 -16.43 8.18 8.20
CA GLU A 119 -17.38 8.41 7.11
C GLU A 119 -17.30 7.38 5.97
N GLU A 120 -16.17 6.75 5.72
CA GLU A 120 -16.01 5.83 4.60
C GLU A 120 -15.45 4.49 5.04
N LYS A 121 -16.22 3.43 4.86
CA LYS A 121 -15.74 2.07 5.14
C LYS A 121 -14.83 1.64 3.99
N PRO A 122 -13.59 1.22 4.27
CA PRO A 122 -12.68 0.76 3.23
C PRO A 122 -13.05 -0.64 2.74
N ASP A 123 -12.85 -0.87 1.45
CA ASP A 123 -12.88 -2.21 0.84
C ASP A 123 -11.50 -2.89 0.98
N LEU A 124 -10.47 -2.08 1.09
CA LEU A 124 -9.08 -2.50 1.24
C LEU A 124 -8.36 -1.67 2.31
N ILE A 125 -7.66 -2.34 3.21
CA ILE A 125 -6.70 -1.69 4.11
C ILE A 125 -5.30 -2.24 3.84
N ALA A 126 -4.34 -1.37 3.52
CA ALA A 126 -2.92 -1.70 3.45
C ALA A 126 -2.20 -1.13 4.67
N ILE A 127 -1.45 -1.96 5.39
CA ILE A 127 -0.81 -1.60 6.65
C ILE A 127 0.70 -1.78 6.50
N HIS A 128 1.42 -0.67 6.40
CA HIS A 128 2.87 -0.65 6.50
C HIS A 128 3.28 -0.53 7.97
N ARG A 129 4.38 -1.17 8.35
CA ARG A 129 4.89 -1.09 9.73
C ARG A 129 3.80 -1.41 10.77
N PRO A 130 3.22 -2.61 10.74
CA PRO A 130 2.01 -2.95 11.52
C PRO A 130 2.17 -2.76 13.03
N GLN A 131 3.41 -2.69 13.53
CA GLN A 131 3.72 -2.48 14.95
C GLN A 131 3.46 -1.03 15.41
N GLU A 132 3.47 -0.06 14.48
CA GLU A 132 3.34 1.36 14.80
C GLU A 132 1.88 1.85 14.86
N PHE A 133 0.93 1.03 14.37
CA PHE A 133 -0.47 1.45 14.16
C PHE A 133 -1.45 0.57 14.94
N THR A 134 -1.42 0.66 16.26
CA THR A 134 -2.29 -0.15 17.14
C THR A 134 -3.78 0.12 16.93
N GLU A 135 -4.13 1.37 16.64
CA GLU A 135 -5.52 1.81 16.50
C GLU A 135 -6.25 1.15 15.31
N ILE A 136 -5.54 0.77 14.25
CA ILE A 136 -6.20 0.06 13.14
C ILE A 136 -6.56 -1.37 13.54
N TRP A 137 -5.73 -2.01 14.34
CA TRP A 137 -5.99 -3.35 14.85
C TRP A 137 -7.16 -3.37 15.82
N GLU A 138 -7.27 -2.36 16.68
CA GLU A 138 -8.41 -2.16 17.59
C GLU A 138 -9.71 -2.00 16.80
N ARG A 139 -9.72 -1.19 15.75
CA ARG A 139 -10.90 -1.01 14.90
C ARG A 139 -11.34 -2.26 14.14
N LEU A 140 -10.38 -3.06 13.68
CA LEU A 140 -10.68 -4.35 13.08
C LEU A 140 -11.25 -5.32 14.13
N ASP A 141 -10.70 -5.34 15.35
CA ASP A 141 -11.14 -6.21 16.44
C ASP A 141 -12.55 -5.88 16.93
N GLU A 142 -12.85 -4.58 17.01
CA GLU A 142 -14.17 -4.07 17.42
C GLU A 142 -15.22 -4.16 16.31
N GLY A 143 -14.84 -4.60 15.11
CA GLY A 143 -15.71 -4.65 13.95
C GLY A 143 -16.17 -3.28 13.42
N LEU A 144 -15.48 -2.21 13.80
CA LEU A 144 -15.75 -0.86 13.30
C LEU A 144 -15.41 -0.72 11.82
N VAL A 145 -14.44 -1.51 11.36
CA VAL A 145 -14.11 -1.69 9.94
C VAL A 145 -13.98 -3.19 9.65
N ALA A 146 -14.47 -3.60 8.48
CA ALA A 146 -14.39 -4.98 8.02
C ALA A 146 -14.14 -4.96 6.49
N PRO A 147 -12.94 -4.57 6.05
CA PRO A 147 -12.62 -4.51 4.63
C PRO A 147 -12.64 -5.91 4.01
N GLN A 148 -12.92 -5.99 2.72
CA GLN A 148 -12.79 -7.26 2.00
C GLN A 148 -11.34 -7.75 1.98
N TRP A 149 -10.38 -6.82 1.92
CA TRP A 149 -8.96 -7.13 1.85
C TRP A 149 -8.14 -6.39 2.90
N VAL A 150 -7.20 -7.11 3.50
CA VAL A 150 -6.14 -6.54 4.36
C VAL A 150 -4.79 -6.95 3.81
N ILE A 151 -3.93 -5.98 3.52
CA ILE A 151 -2.52 -6.19 3.15
C ILE A 151 -1.67 -5.78 4.35
N VAL A 152 -0.76 -6.65 4.76
CA VAL A 152 0.15 -6.39 5.88
C VAL A 152 1.58 -6.50 5.39
N GLU A 153 2.33 -5.41 5.45
CA GLU A 153 3.79 -5.44 5.26
C GLU A 153 4.44 -6.07 6.50
N ASN A 154 4.93 -7.28 6.36
CA ASN A 154 5.46 -8.10 7.46
C ASN A 154 6.93 -8.48 7.20
N ALA A 155 7.80 -7.47 7.01
CA ALA A 155 9.22 -7.62 6.70
C ALA A 155 9.99 -8.47 7.73
N GLN A 156 9.47 -8.54 8.94
CA GLN A 156 9.92 -9.48 9.97
C GLN A 156 8.72 -10.34 10.36
N PRO A 157 8.55 -11.51 9.74
CA PRO A 157 7.34 -12.32 9.89
C PRO A 157 6.96 -12.52 11.36
N ASP A 158 5.90 -11.86 11.79
CA ASP A 158 5.32 -12.01 13.11
C ASP A 158 3.99 -12.76 12.99
N PRO A 159 3.93 -14.01 13.43
CA PRO A 159 2.73 -14.84 13.32
C PRO A 159 1.53 -14.27 14.09
N LYS A 160 1.71 -13.23 14.89
CA LYS A 160 0.61 -12.59 15.63
C LYS A 160 -0.42 -11.97 14.69
N TRP A 161 0.01 -11.34 13.59
CA TRP A 161 -0.90 -10.70 12.61
C TRP A 161 -1.74 -11.74 11.89
N CYS A 162 -1.10 -12.84 11.45
CA CYS A 162 -1.81 -13.96 10.85
C CYS A 162 -2.85 -14.55 11.79
N ARG A 163 -2.49 -14.82 13.08
CA ARG A 163 -3.43 -15.34 14.07
C ARG A 163 -4.57 -14.36 14.35
N PHE A 164 -4.24 -13.09 14.45
CA PHE A 164 -5.22 -12.02 14.68
C PHE A 164 -6.25 -11.97 13.54
N LEU A 165 -5.80 -11.85 12.30
CA LEU A 165 -6.68 -11.75 11.13
C LEU A 165 -7.50 -13.05 10.93
N LYS A 166 -6.90 -14.22 11.14
CA LYS A 166 -7.66 -15.48 11.10
C LYS A 166 -8.80 -15.53 12.13
N ARG A 167 -8.58 -15.02 13.33
CA ARG A 167 -9.63 -14.92 14.36
C ARG A 167 -10.80 -14.05 13.92
N LEU A 168 -10.54 -13.04 13.11
CA LEU A 168 -11.55 -12.13 12.54
C LEU A 168 -12.19 -12.68 11.24
N GLY A 169 -11.86 -13.90 10.80
CA GLY A 169 -12.43 -14.51 9.61
C GLY A 169 -11.68 -14.24 8.32
N TYR A 170 -10.48 -13.66 8.39
CA TYR A 170 -9.63 -13.47 7.22
C TYR A 170 -8.81 -14.72 6.93
N GLU A 171 -8.66 -15.02 5.65
CA GLU A 171 -7.81 -16.08 5.13
C GLU A 171 -6.63 -15.49 4.35
N LEU A 172 -5.42 -16.01 4.60
CA LEU A 172 -4.24 -15.65 3.81
C LEU A 172 -4.37 -16.24 2.40
N ARG A 173 -4.47 -15.40 1.41
CA ARG A 173 -4.64 -15.82 0.00
C ARG A 173 -3.32 -15.98 -0.72
N PHE A 174 -2.38 -15.10 -0.46
CA PHE A 174 -1.02 -15.21 -0.96
C PHE A 174 -0.09 -14.26 -0.19
N PHE A 175 1.19 -14.50 -0.33
CA PHE A 175 2.23 -13.59 0.12
C PHE A 175 3.19 -13.30 -1.04
N PHE A 176 3.77 -12.12 -1.03
CA PHE A 176 4.74 -11.71 -2.01
C PHE A 176 5.82 -10.86 -1.35
N HIS A 177 7.05 -11.39 -1.27
CA HIS A 177 8.14 -10.84 -0.46
C HIS A 177 7.71 -10.67 1.00
N ASP A 178 7.62 -9.42 1.46
CA ASP A 178 7.31 -9.08 2.85
C ASP A 178 5.82 -8.78 3.06
N ASP A 179 4.98 -8.89 2.02
CA ASP A 179 3.58 -8.54 2.07
C ASP A 179 2.68 -9.77 2.10
N GLU A 180 1.78 -9.79 3.06
CA GLU A 180 0.75 -10.79 3.27
C GLU A 180 -0.62 -10.24 2.90
N TYR A 181 -1.36 -10.95 2.04
CA TYR A 181 -2.67 -10.56 1.50
C TYR A 181 -3.75 -11.44 2.07
N TYR A 182 -4.65 -10.85 2.84
CA TYR A 182 -5.73 -11.52 3.53
C TYR A 182 -7.09 -11.12 2.95
N GLU A 183 -7.97 -12.09 2.74
CA GLU A 183 -9.34 -11.90 2.27
C GLU A 183 -10.33 -12.31 3.36
N LEU A 184 -11.33 -11.45 3.60
CA LEU A 184 -12.44 -11.77 4.50
C LEU A 184 -13.29 -12.87 3.88
N GLN A 185 -13.52 -13.93 4.63
CA GLN A 185 -14.42 -15.00 4.20
C GLN A 185 -15.87 -14.65 4.54
N ALA A 186 -16.77 -14.97 3.59
CA ALA A 186 -18.20 -14.73 3.73
C ALA A 186 -18.86 -15.67 4.78
#